data_ea9f11562efdefffb42853e7653d72a4
#
_entry.id   ea9f11562efdefffb42853e7653d72a4
#
_cell.length_a   1.000
_cell.length_b   1.000
_cell.length_c   1.000
_cell.angle_alpha   90.00
_cell.angle_beta   90.00
_cell.angle_gamma   90.00
#
_symmetry.space_group_name_H-M   'P 1'
#
loop_
_entity.id
_entity.type
_entity.pdbx_description
1 polymer ?
#
loop_
_entity_poly.entity_id
_entity_poly.type
_entity_poly.pdbx_seq_one_letter_code
_entity_poly.pdbx_strand_id
1 'polypeptide(L)'
;MKIHTSTVRYAGRDRLDVTVKSGDKVFAPTWDMVMGYKKGSISWEEYTRQYTALMRQSYARNTARWLEVLAQDEVTLVCYCRDDEECHRRLLAEMLAAVARKHDIPVEVCGER
;
A
#
# COMPACT_ATOMS: atom_id res chain seq x y z
N MET A 1 -13.47 -3.09 -8.43
CA MET A 1 -12.26 -3.35 -7.62
C MET A 1 -12.56 -3.05 -6.16
N LYS A 2 -12.36 -4.01 -5.31
CA LYS A 2 -12.46 -3.82 -3.85
C LYS A 2 -11.08 -3.89 -3.23
N ILE A 3 -10.71 -2.88 -2.45
CA ILE A 3 -9.40 -2.79 -1.82
C ILE A 3 -9.56 -3.01 -0.32
N HIS A 4 -8.97 -4.09 0.17
CA HIS A 4 -8.94 -4.42 1.60
C HIS A 4 -7.51 -4.29 2.11
N THR A 5 -7.37 -4.15 3.43
CA THR A 5 -6.08 -4.22 4.11
C THR A 5 -6.14 -5.33 5.16
N SER A 6 -4.98 -5.90 5.48
CA SER A 6 -4.90 -6.93 6.51
C SER A 6 -3.46 -7.08 7.01
N THR A 7 -3.26 -8.02 7.94
CA THR A 7 -1.92 -8.39 8.40
C THR A 7 -1.38 -9.53 7.54
N VAL A 8 -0.10 -9.85 7.71
CA VAL A 8 0.57 -10.93 6.97
C VAL A 8 -0.06 -12.31 7.21
N ARG A 9 -0.90 -12.44 8.23
CA ARG A 9 -1.62 -13.69 8.51
C ARG A 9 -2.72 -13.98 7.49
N TYR A 10 -3.17 -12.98 6.78
CA TYR A 10 -4.19 -13.16 5.74
C TYR A 10 -3.63 -14.04 4.62
N ALA A 11 -4.35 -15.08 4.26
CA ALA A 11 -3.90 -16.08 3.28
C ALA A 11 -4.83 -16.22 2.07
N GLY A 12 -5.69 -15.24 1.83
CA GLY A 12 -6.60 -15.26 0.68
C GLY A 12 -5.86 -15.12 -0.65
N ARG A 13 -6.54 -15.47 -1.75
CA ARG A 13 -5.95 -15.46 -3.10
C ARG A 13 -5.63 -14.05 -3.60
N ASP A 14 -6.33 -13.05 -3.09
CA ASP A 14 -6.14 -11.65 -3.46
C ASP A 14 -5.06 -10.95 -2.64
N ARG A 15 -4.27 -11.72 -1.91
CA ARG A 15 -3.20 -11.22 -1.05
C ARG A 15 -2.10 -10.54 -1.87
N LEU A 16 -1.77 -9.31 -1.49
CA LEU A 16 -0.62 -8.59 -2.04
C LEU A 16 0.28 -8.15 -0.90
N ASP A 17 1.45 -8.76 -0.80
CA ASP A 17 2.44 -8.40 0.22
C ASP A 17 3.09 -7.07 -0.17
N VAL A 18 2.92 -6.05 0.68
CA VAL A 18 3.50 -4.71 0.45
C VAL A 18 4.54 -4.36 1.52
N THR A 19 5.09 -5.39 2.19
CA THR A 19 6.12 -5.18 3.22
C THR A 19 7.46 -4.79 2.61
N VAL A 20 8.27 -4.09 3.40
CA VAL A 20 9.62 -3.74 2.99
C VAL A 20 10.52 -4.97 2.88
N LYS A 21 10.25 -6.01 3.66
CA LYS A 21 11.11 -7.21 3.76
C LYS A 21 10.91 -8.19 2.61
N SER A 22 9.66 -8.50 2.28
CA SER A 22 9.34 -9.55 1.32
C SER A 22 8.32 -9.15 0.26
N GLY A 23 7.79 -7.94 0.34
CA GLY A 23 6.71 -7.52 -0.52
C GLY A 23 7.14 -7.06 -1.90
N ASP A 24 6.14 -6.72 -2.69
CA ASP A 24 6.33 -6.15 -4.01
C ASP A 24 6.99 -4.77 -3.89
N LYS A 25 8.17 -4.63 -4.44
CA LYS A 25 8.96 -3.39 -4.33
C LYS A 25 8.31 -2.19 -4.99
N VAL A 26 7.39 -2.42 -5.91
CA VAL A 26 6.62 -1.34 -6.53
C VAL A 26 5.80 -0.60 -5.47
N PHE A 27 5.36 -1.29 -4.42
CA PHE A 27 4.46 -0.76 -3.39
C PHE A 27 5.10 -0.65 -2.01
N ALA A 28 6.28 -1.24 -1.80
CA ALA A 28 6.93 -1.28 -0.49
C ALA A 28 7.57 0.07 -0.14
N PRO A 29 7.64 0.42 1.16
CA PRO A 29 8.45 1.55 1.60
C PRO A 29 9.94 1.18 1.56
N THR A 30 10.81 2.13 1.89
CA THR A 30 12.23 1.84 2.07
C THR A 30 12.51 1.41 3.52
N TRP A 31 13.63 0.71 3.72
CA TRP A 31 14.07 0.35 5.08
C TRP A 31 14.32 1.59 5.94
N ASP A 32 14.91 2.64 5.35
CA ASP A 32 15.19 3.87 6.08
C ASP A 32 13.90 4.52 6.62
N MET A 33 12.84 4.51 5.82
CA MET A 33 11.54 5.04 6.25
C MET A 33 10.97 4.22 7.41
N VAL A 34 10.95 2.90 7.27
CA VAL A 34 10.38 1.99 8.27
C VAL A 34 11.16 2.11 9.57
N MET A 35 12.48 2.04 9.51
CA MET A 35 13.33 2.10 10.70
C MET A 35 13.29 3.48 11.33
N GLY A 36 13.26 4.54 10.53
CA GLY A 36 13.16 5.90 11.03
C GLY A 36 11.89 6.12 11.85
N TYR A 37 10.76 5.64 11.35
CA TYR A 37 9.49 5.74 12.07
C TYR A 37 9.50 4.91 13.35
N LYS A 38 9.97 3.65 13.28
CA LYS A 38 10.02 2.75 14.46
C LYS A 38 10.92 3.28 15.55
N LYS A 39 12.02 3.92 15.20
CA LYS A 39 12.96 4.52 16.16
C LYS A 39 12.52 5.88 16.69
N GLY A 40 11.46 6.45 16.10
CA GLY A 40 11.00 7.78 16.46
C GLY A 40 11.81 8.92 15.84
N SER A 41 12.66 8.62 14.85
CA SER A 41 13.46 9.62 14.16
C SER A 41 12.64 10.49 13.20
N ILE A 42 11.55 9.92 12.68
CA ILE A 42 10.59 10.66 11.85
C ILE A 42 9.18 10.45 12.39
N SER A 43 8.33 11.45 12.22
CA SER A 43 6.93 11.38 12.62
C SER A 43 6.13 10.58 11.59
N TRP A 44 4.89 10.24 11.94
CA TRP A 44 3.97 9.63 10.97
C TRP A 44 3.67 10.57 9.81
N GLU A 45 3.56 11.88 10.07
CA GLU A 45 3.37 12.88 9.01
C GLU A 45 4.54 12.88 8.03
N GLU A 46 5.77 12.82 8.55
CA GLU A 46 6.96 12.78 7.70
C GLU A 46 7.03 11.47 6.92
N TYR A 47 6.71 10.33 7.57
CA TYR A 47 6.64 9.05 6.90
C TYR A 47 5.62 9.09 5.75
N THR A 48 4.43 9.64 6.03
CA THR A 48 3.37 9.78 5.02
C THR A 48 3.83 10.60 3.83
N ARG A 49 4.53 11.70 4.09
CA ARG A 49 5.07 12.57 3.04
C ARG A 49 6.06 11.82 2.16
N GLN A 50 6.99 11.11 2.79
CA GLN A 50 8.01 10.34 2.07
C GLN A 50 7.39 9.20 1.27
N TYR A 51 6.48 8.45 1.88
CA TYR A 51 5.82 7.35 1.21
C TYR A 51 4.97 7.82 0.03
N THR A 52 4.26 8.94 0.20
CA THR A 52 3.47 9.52 -0.89
C THR A 52 4.36 9.89 -2.08
N ALA A 53 5.50 10.53 -1.82
CA ALA A 53 6.44 10.90 -2.87
C ALA A 53 7.01 9.64 -3.57
N LEU A 54 7.36 8.62 -2.78
CA LEU A 54 7.86 7.35 -3.29
C LEU A 54 6.83 6.67 -4.20
N MET A 55 5.57 6.65 -3.78
CA MET A 55 4.51 6.00 -4.56
C MET A 55 4.16 6.78 -5.82
N ARG A 56 4.26 8.09 -5.81
CA ARG A 56 4.09 8.89 -7.04
C ARG A 56 5.15 8.53 -8.07
N GLN A 57 6.41 8.37 -7.64
CA GLN A 57 7.48 7.93 -8.51
C GLN A 57 7.25 6.50 -9.01
N SER A 58 6.82 5.62 -8.11
CA SER A 58 6.51 4.24 -8.46
C SER A 58 5.43 4.17 -9.53
N TYR A 59 4.35 4.91 -9.37
CA TYR A 59 3.29 4.94 -10.36
C TYR A 59 3.80 5.44 -11.72
N ALA A 60 4.60 6.50 -11.73
CA ALA A 60 5.14 7.04 -12.96
C ALA A 60 6.04 6.04 -13.69
N ARG A 61 6.84 5.27 -12.94
CA ARG A 61 7.80 4.30 -13.51
C ARG A 61 7.21 2.92 -13.76
N ASN A 62 6.16 2.55 -13.02
CA ASN A 62 5.60 1.20 -13.02
C ASN A 62 4.09 1.23 -13.25
N THR A 63 3.60 2.14 -14.08
CA THR A 63 2.16 2.33 -14.33
C THR A 63 1.47 1.01 -14.67
N ALA A 64 2.10 0.17 -15.51
CA ALA A 64 1.52 -1.11 -15.91
C ALA A 64 1.26 -2.03 -14.71
N ARG A 65 2.17 -2.06 -13.73
CA ARG A 65 2.00 -2.89 -12.53
C ARG A 65 0.84 -2.38 -11.67
N TRP A 66 0.72 -1.06 -11.52
CA TRP A 66 -0.40 -0.47 -10.79
C TRP A 66 -1.74 -0.82 -11.46
N LEU A 67 -1.81 -0.72 -12.78
CA LEU A 67 -3.03 -1.05 -13.51
C LEU A 67 -3.33 -2.55 -13.50
N GLU A 68 -2.29 -3.40 -13.50
CA GLU A 68 -2.44 -4.85 -13.37
C GLU A 68 -3.11 -5.22 -12.05
N VAL A 69 -2.69 -4.60 -10.94
CA VAL A 69 -3.33 -4.80 -9.65
C VAL A 69 -4.79 -4.34 -9.69
N LEU A 70 -5.03 -3.18 -10.27
CA LEU A 70 -6.38 -2.60 -10.33
C LEU A 70 -7.32 -3.32 -11.31
N ALA A 71 -6.78 -4.18 -12.17
CA ALA A 71 -7.59 -5.00 -13.08
C ALA A 71 -8.24 -6.21 -12.38
N GLN A 72 -7.83 -6.50 -11.15
CA GLN A 72 -8.41 -7.60 -10.37
C GLN A 72 -9.76 -7.16 -9.77
N ASP A 73 -10.59 -8.13 -9.38
CA ASP A 73 -11.87 -7.84 -8.71
C ASP A 73 -11.65 -7.35 -7.29
N GLU A 74 -10.66 -7.91 -6.60
CA GLU A 74 -10.30 -7.57 -5.23
C GLU A 74 -8.80 -7.64 -5.04
N VAL A 75 -8.30 -6.86 -4.07
CA VAL A 75 -6.92 -6.98 -3.58
C VAL A 75 -6.93 -6.76 -2.07
N THR A 76 -6.11 -7.53 -1.35
CA THR A 76 -5.90 -7.33 0.08
C THR A 76 -4.43 -7.02 0.31
N LEU A 77 -4.16 -5.79 0.72
CA LEU A 77 -2.80 -5.31 0.98
C LEU A 77 -2.40 -5.76 2.38
N VAL A 78 -1.29 -6.49 2.49
CA VAL A 78 -0.85 -7.02 3.79
C VAL A 78 0.53 -6.51 4.18
N CYS A 79 0.73 -6.29 5.48
CA CYS A 79 2.03 -5.95 6.03
C CYS A 79 2.15 -6.46 7.46
N TYR A 80 3.33 -6.27 8.09
CA TYR A 80 3.60 -6.79 9.42
C TYR A 80 2.99 -5.95 10.56
N CYS A 81 2.56 -4.73 10.29
CA CYS A 81 1.95 -3.88 11.32
C CYS A 81 0.67 -4.52 11.85
N ARG A 82 0.37 -4.27 13.13
CA ARG A 82 -0.89 -4.71 13.74
C ARG A 82 -2.05 -3.88 13.20
N ASP A 83 -3.27 -4.36 13.41
CA ASP A 83 -4.49 -3.75 12.88
C ASP A 83 -4.68 -2.31 13.35
N ASP A 84 -4.28 -2.02 14.60
CA ASP A 84 -4.45 -0.71 15.24
C ASP A 84 -3.26 0.24 15.00
N GLU A 85 -2.22 -0.21 14.31
CA GLU A 85 -1.03 0.62 14.05
C GLU A 85 -1.19 1.41 12.76
N GLU A 86 -0.62 2.61 12.75
CA GLU A 86 -0.46 3.37 11.51
C GLU A 86 0.46 2.61 10.57
N CYS A 87 0.05 2.45 9.31
CA CYS A 87 0.79 1.63 8.38
C CYS A 87 0.59 2.10 6.94
N HIS A 88 1.64 1.95 6.14
CA HIS A 88 1.62 2.35 4.74
C HIS A 88 0.56 1.59 3.92
N ARG A 89 0.09 0.42 4.34
CA ARG A 89 -0.94 -0.30 3.59
C ARG A 89 -2.24 0.51 3.46
N ARG A 90 -2.56 1.30 4.48
CA ARG A 90 -3.75 2.17 4.45
C ARG A 90 -3.54 3.36 3.53
N LEU A 91 -2.34 3.93 3.54
CA LEU A 91 -1.97 4.99 2.61
C LEU A 91 -2.03 4.49 1.17
N LEU A 92 -1.50 3.29 0.94
CA LEU A 92 -1.49 2.69 -0.39
C LEU A 92 -2.91 2.40 -0.89
N ALA A 93 -3.80 1.94 -0.02
CA ALA A 93 -5.20 1.70 -0.39
C ALA A 93 -5.84 2.97 -0.96
N GLU A 94 -5.63 4.11 -0.31
CA GLU A 94 -6.15 5.38 -0.79
C GLU A 94 -5.50 5.82 -2.11
N MET A 95 -4.20 5.58 -2.27
CA MET A 95 -3.49 5.91 -3.49
C MET A 95 -3.94 5.05 -4.67
N LEU A 96 -4.13 3.74 -4.45
CA LEU A 96 -4.68 2.85 -5.46
C LEU A 96 -6.08 3.29 -5.88
N ALA A 97 -6.91 3.69 -4.91
CA ALA A 97 -8.25 4.20 -5.21
C ALA A 97 -8.19 5.47 -6.06
N ALA A 98 -7.26 6.38 -5.76
CA ALA A 98 -7.09 7.60 -6.55
C ALA A 98 -6.68 7.30 -7.99
N VAL A 99 -5.76 6.35 -8.18
CA VAL A 99 -5.34 5.92 -9.51
C VAL A 99 -6.50 5.26 -10.27
N ALA A 100 -7.28 4.41 -9.57
CA ALA A 100 -8.45 3.78 -10.17
C ALA A 100 -9.44 4.82 -10.68
N ARG A 101 -9.72 5.84 -9.89
CA ARG A 101 -10.64 6.92 -10.30
C ARG A 101 -10.12 7.70 -11.51
N LYS A 102 -8.81 7.91 -11.56
CA LYS A 102 -8.16 8.58 -12.69
C LYS A 102 -8.35 7.80 -13.99
N HIS A 103 -8.40 6.48 -13.91
CA HIS A 103 -8.55 5.59 -15.06
C HIS A 103 -10.00 5.10 -15.24
N ASP A 104 -10.97 5.72 -14.57
CA ASP A 104 -12.39 5.37 -14.64
C ASP A 104 -12.68 3.92 -14.24
N ILE A 105 -11.90 3.38 -13.30
CA ILE A 105 -12.10 2.05 -12.75
C ILE A 105 -12.96 2.17 -11.48
N PRO A 106 -14.14 1.54 -11.44
CA PRO A 106 -14.95 1.55 -10.21
C PRO A 106 -14.17 0.95 -9.05
N VAL A 107 -14.15 1.64 -7.89
CA VAL A 107 -13.34 1.22 -6.75
C VAL A 107 -14.06 1.50 -5.44
N GLU A 108 -13.87 0.59 -4.49
CA GLU A 108 -14.35 0.73 -3.12
C GLU A 108 -13.21 0.38 -2.17
N VAL A 109 -12.92 1.27 -1.22
CA VAL A 109 -11.94 0.98 -0.15
C VAL A 109 -12.71 0.39 1.01
N CYS A 110 -12.49 -0.91 1.28
CA CYS A 110 -13.29 -1.67 2.23
C CYS A 110 -12.70 -1.71 3.64
N GLY A 111 -11.44 -1.29 3.82
CA GLY A 111 -10.78 -1.27 5.12
C GLY A 111 -10.17 -2.60 5.52
N GLU A 112 -9.96 -2.78 6.83
CA GLU A 112 -9.34 -3.99 7.37
C GLU A 112 -10.22 -5.22 7.21
N ARG A 113 -9.57 -6.33 6.96
CA ARG A 113 -10.26 -7.59 6.67
C ARG A 113 -9.91 -8.66 7.71
#